data_424a7938363458f8eb1afd7e98c88c4b
#
_entry.id   424a7938363458f8eb1afd7e98c88c4b
#
_cell.length_a   1.000
_cell.length_b   1.000
_cell.length_c   1.000
_cell.angle_alpha   90.00
_cell.angle_beta   90.00
_cell.angle_gamma   90.00
#
_symmetry.space_group_name_H-M   'P 1'
#
loop_
_entity.id
_entity.type
_entity.pdbx_description
1 polymer ?
#
loop_
_entity_poly.entity_id
_entity_poly.type
_entity_poly.pdbx_seq_one_letter_code
_entity_poly.pdbx_strand_id
1 'polypeptide(L)'
;RKSGLNGSPNNTGEQRSKEDFVELSWDEANILVAKELRRVIDTHGNESIFAGSYGWASAGRFHHAQGHLKRFLNIMGGFTKSVNTYSLAAGEVILPHVLGSAEFIYGATSWQSIISDCNLMVAFGGLPIKNAAIAQGGVGVHRTGSALLEAKTAGVEFINISPLKSDIPEALQANWLAPRPSTDTALMIGLAYVLLHEDLVDFTFLDRYTVGFDKFAAYLTGKTDGIPKTADWAASICELSAETIRNLARRMAKGRTMISVSWSLTRQDHGE
;
A
#
# COMPACT_ATOMS: atom_id res chain seq x y z
N ARG A 1 -20.85 26.18 16.79
CA ARG A 1 -21.22 27.45 16.15
C ARG A 1 -22.59 27.88 16.62
N LYS A 2 -22.89 29.18 16.66
CA LYS A 2 -24.18 29.69 17.09
C LYS A 2 -25.36 29.17 16.27
N SER A 3 -25.24 29.06 14.97
CA SER A 3 -26.28 28.54 14.08
C SER A 3 -26.62 27.07 14.32
N GLY A 4 -25.63 26.24 14.66
CA GLY A 4 -25.86 24.84 14.96
C GLY A 4 -26.66 24.57 16.23
N LEU A 5 -26.60 25.47 17.21
CA LEU A 5 -27.33 25.33 18.44
C LEU A 5 -28.84 25.59 18.28
N ASN A 6 -29.22 26.31 17.25
CA ASN A 6 -30.63 26.74 17.03
C ASN A 6 -31.36 25.81 16.02
N GLY A 7 -30.78 24.69 15.59
CA GLY A 7 -31.44 23.74 14.72
C GLY A 7 -31.82 24.29 13.35
N SER A 8 -31.11 25.31 12.87
CA SER A 8 -31.41 25.93 11.57
C SER A 8 -31.10 24.94 10.42
N PRO A 9 -32.09 24.57 9.60
CA PRO A 9 -31.89 23.67 8.46
C PRO A 9 -31.04 24.26 7.34
N ASN A 10 -30.68 25.52 7.41
CA ASN A 10 -29.96 26.28 6.38
C ASN A 10 -28.46 26.43 6.67
N ASN A 11 -27.82 25.43 7.27
CA ASN A 11 -26.37 25.45 7.43
C ASN A 11 -25.71 25.17 6.07
N THR A 12 -25.81 26.12 5.17
CA THR A 12 -25.04 26.15 3.94
C THR A 12 -23.57 26.34 4.32
N GLY A 13 -22.67 25.58 3.72
CA GLY A 13 -21.23 25.64 4.02
C GLY A 13 -20.60 27.06 3.91
N GLU A 14 -21.34 28.03 3.37
CA GLU A 14 -20.95 29.43 3.21
C GLU A 14 -20.68 30.17 4.55
N GLN A 15 -21.26 29.71 5.64
CA GLN A 15 -21.07 30.34 6.96
C GLN A 15 -19.96 29.72 7.80
N ARG A 16 -19.28 28.71 7.29
CA ARG A 16 -18.27 27.94 8.05
C ARG A 16 -17.12 28.78 8.62
N SER A 17 -16.73 29.85 7.96
CA SER A 17 -15.64 30.75 8.40
C SER A 17 -16.12 32.08 8.97
N LYS A 18 -17.42 32.33 8.97
CA LYS A 18 -18.02 33.64 9.38
C LYS A 18 -18.67 33.66 10.77
N GLU A 19 -18.92 32.48 11.31
CA GLU A 19 -19.56 32.37 12.64
C GLU A 19 -18.54 32.02 13.72
N ASP A 20 -18.72 32.63 14.89
CA ASP A 20 -17.94 32.37 16.07
C ASP A 20 -18.28 30.98 16.67
N PHE A 21 -17.29 30.36 17.32
CA PHE A 21 -17.54 29.23 18.20
C PHE A 21 -18.05 29.68 19.53
N VAL A 22 -18.93 28.87 20.14
CA VAL A 22 -19.44 29.06 21.48
C VAL A 22 -18.91 27.94 22.34
N GLU A 23 -18.37 28.29 23.50
CA GLU A 23 -17.95 27.32 24.50
C GLU A 23 -19.18 26.71 25.17
N LEU A 24 -19.18 25.41 25.37
CA LEU A 24 -20.22 24.64 26.04
C LEU A 24 -19.60 23.76 27.11
N SER A 25 -20.32 23.48 28.16
CA SER A 25 -19.97 22.43 29.10
C SER A 25 -20.06 21.04 28.41
N TRP A 26 -19.36 20.04 28.93
CA TRP A 26 -19.47 18.67 28.44
C TRP A 26 -20.90 18.12 28.55
N ASP A 27 -21.64 18.46 29.60
CA ASP A 27 -23.01 18.01 29.77
C ASP A 27 -23.94 18.59 28.70
N GLU A 28 -23.82 19.88 28.41
CA GLU A 28 -24.57 20.51 27.31
C GLU A 28 -24.22 19.91 25.96
N ALA A 29 -22.94 19.72 25.69
CA ALA A 29 -22.49 19.12 24.44
C ALA A 29 -23.01 17.67 24.26
N ASN A 30 -22.94 16.85 25.29
CA ASN A 30 -23.43 15.48 25.28
C ASN A 30 -24.96 15.44 25.06
N ILE A 31 -25.73 16.30 25.69
CA ILE A 31 -27.20 16.39 25.52
C ILE A 31 -27.52 16.76 24.05
N LEU A 32 -26.83 17.75 23.49
CA LEU A 32 -27.05 18.19 22.12
C LEU A 32 -26.74 17.10 21.12
N VAL A 33 -25.60 16.40 21.27
CA VAL A 33 -25.18 15.28 20.37
C VAL A 33 -26.18 14.14 20.50
N ALA A 34 -26.57 13.75 21.72
CA ALA A 34 -27.51 12.65 21.94
C ALA A 34 -28.88 12.95 21.33
N LYS A 35 -29.36 14.17 21.48
CA LYS A 35 -30.66 14.62 20.93
C LYS A 35 -30.63 14.57 19.40
N GLU A 36 -29.56 15.04 18.78
CA GLU A 36 -29.45 15.05 17.31
C GLU A 36 -29.28 13.64 16.73
N LEU A 37 -28.45 12.79 17.33
CA LEU A 37 -28.35 11.41 16.93
C LEU A 37 -29.68 10.67 17.04
N ARG A 38 -30.43 10.86 18.13
CA ARG A 38 -31.76 10.30 18.30
C ARG A 38 -32.71 10.76 17.19
N ARG A 39 -32.74 12.07 16.95
CA ARG A 39 -33.56 12.64 15.88
C ARG A 39 -33.27 12.03 14.52
N VAL A 40 -31.99 11.88 14.19
CA VAL A 40 -31.57 11.28 12.90
C VAL A 40 -32.00 9.81 12.82
N ILE A 41 -31.77 9.04 13.87
CA ILE A 41 -32.18 7.63 13.93
C ILE A 41 -33.69 7.47 13.80
N ASP A 42 -34.47 8.24 14.56
CA ASP A 42 -35.94 8.15 14.57
C ASP A 42 -36.54 8.59 13.22
N THR A 43 -35.88 9.48 12.48
CA THR A 43 -36.36 10.01 11.20
C THR A 43 -35.89 9.19 10.00
N HIS A 44 -34.64 8.69 10.02
CA HIS A 44 -33.96 8.16 8.84
C HIS A 44 -33.35 6.76 9.05
N GLY A 45 -33.42 6.19 10.25
CA GLY A 45 -32.78 4.91 10.60
C GLY A 45 -31.26 5.02 10.87
N ASN A 46 -30.70 3.94 11.42
CA ASN A 46 -29.29 3.87 11.77
C ASN A 46 -28.36 3.91 10.54
N GLU A 47 -28.82 3.46 9.39
CA GLU A 47 -28.08 3.46 8.13
C GLU A 47 -27.75 4.88 7.62
N SER A 48 -28.48 5.89 8.09
CA SER A 48 -28.20 7.29 7.75
C SER A 48 -26.98 7.87 8.48
N ILE A 49 -26.48 7.17 9.51
CA ILE A 49 -25.29 7.56 10.25
C ILE A 49 -24.08 6.93 9.58
N PHE A 50 -23.31 7.71 8.83
CA PHE A 50 -22.01 7.30 8.35
C PHE A 50 -20.92 7.67 9.35
N ALA A 51 -20.11 6.69 9.78
CA ALA A 51 -19.06 6.95 10.75
C ALA A 51 -17.83 6.07 10.54
N GLY A 52 -16.69 6.62 10.90
CA GLY A 52 -15.40 5.96 10.88
C GLY A 52 -14.34 6.78 11.56
N SER A 53 -13.21 6.17 11.78
CA SER A 53 -12.00 6.83 12.29
C SER A 53 -10.79 6.19 11.68
N TYR A 54 -9.75 6.97 11.44
CA TYR A 54 -8.52 6.50 10.77
C TYR A 54 -7.39 6.13 11.73
N GLY A 55 -7.60 5.94 12.96
CA GLY A 55 -6.57 5.69 13.97
C GLY A 55 -5.98 4.27 13.96
N TRP A 56 -5.54 3.73 12.80
CA TRP A 56 -4.96 2.39 12.71
C TRP A 56 -3.68 2.20 13.53
N ALA A 57 -2.92 3.28 13.77
CA ALA A 57 -1.74 3.28 14.64
C ALA A 57 -2.09 3.47 16.12
N SER A 58 -3.36 3.63 16.47
CA SER A 58 -3.80 3.75 17.87
C SER A 58 -3.57 2.45 18.62
N ALA A 59 -3.08 2.57 19.85
CA ALA A 59 -2.74 1.43 20.71
C ALA A 59 -3.70 1.26 21.86
N GLY A 60 -3.88 0.00 22.26
CA GLY A 60 -4.56 -0.36 23.48
C GLY A 60 -6.08 -0.20 23.43
N ARG A 61 -6.70 -0.35 24.61
CA ARG A 61 -8.15 -0.41 24.72
C ARG A 61 -8.80 0.98 24.79
N PHE A 62 -8.16 1.93 25.47
CA PHE A 62 -8.72 3.25 25.73
C PHE A 62 -8.28 4.32 24.72
N HIS A 63 -7.19 4.07 24.00
CA HIS A 63 -6.66 4.99 22.98
C HIS A 63 -6.93 4.52 21.54
N HIS A 64 -7.82 3.54 21.38
CA HIS A 64 -8.20 3.03 20.06
C HIS A 64 -9.49 3.72 19.58
N ALA A 65 -9.35 4.84 18.90
CA ALA A 65 -10.47 5.68 18.47
C ALA A 65 -11.53 4.92 17.67
N GLN A 66 -11.14 4.05 16.75
CA GLN A 66 -12.08 3.23 16.00
C GLN A 66 -12.89 2.30 16.89
N GLY A 67 -12.26 1.66 17.87
CA GLY A 67 -12.93 0.73 18.78
C GLY A 67 -14.00 1.41 19.61
N HIS A 68 -13.71 2.59 20.15
CA HIS A 68 -14.66 3.36 20.93
C HIS A 68 -15.83 3.84 20.10
N LEU A 69 -15.57 4.45 18.96
CA LEU A 69 -16.61 4.95 18.06
C LEU A 69 -17.54 3.83 17.59
N LYS A 70 -16.95 2.73 17.09
CA LYS A 70 -17.73 1.58 16.61
C LYS A 70 -18.55 0.93 17.73
N ARG A 71 -17.98 0.81 18.93
CA ARG A 71 -18.71 0.28 20.09
C ARG A 71 -19.91 1.16 20.43
N PHE A 72 -19.73 2.46 20.52
CA PHE A 72 -20.80 3.43 20.81
C PHE A 72 -21.94 3.30 19.79
N LEU A 73 -21.63 3.37 18.50
CA LEU A 73 -22.65 3.31 17.44
C LEU A 73 -23.33 1.95 17.33
N ASN A 74 -22.63 0.85 17.60
CA ASN A 74 -23.24 -0.48 17.64
C ASN A 74 -24.21 -0.62 18.80
N ILE A 75 -23.95 -0.03 19.96
CA ILE A 75 -24.89 -0.01 21.09
C ILE A 75 -26.14 0.80 20.74
N MET A 76 -26.02 1.80 19.87
CA MET A 76 -27.14 2.58 19.37
C MET A 76 -27.98 1.91 18.26
N GLY A 77 -27.62 0.72 17.83
CA GLY A 77 -28.31 -0.04 16.79
C GLY A 77 -27.58 -0.19 15.46
N GLY A 78 -26.37 0.33 15.35
CA GLY A 78 -25.52 0.21 14.16
C GLY A 78 -25.32 1.54 13.42
N PHE A 79 -24.59 1.46 12.31
CA PHE A 79 -24.20 2.60 11.47
C PHE A 79 -23.65 2.11 10.12
N THR A 80 -23.63 3.00 9.15
CA THR A 80 -22.95 2.77 7.86
C THR A 80 -21.45 3.02 8.02
N LYS A 81 -20.64 1.99 7.71
CA LYS A 81 -19.18 2.04 7.80
C LYS A 81 -18.54 2.14 6.43
N SER A 82 -17.35 2.71 6.39
CA SER A 82 -16.46 2.58 5.25
C SER A 82 -15.92 1.15 5.14
N VAL A 83 -15.83 0.64 3.93
CA VAL A 83 -15.14 -0.61 3.61
C VAL A 83 -13.87 -0.31 2.81
N ASN A 84 -12.87 -1.18 2.92
CA ASN A 84 -11.54 -1.02 2.34
C ASN A 84 -10.80 0.22 2.87
N THR A 85 -9.70 0.55 2.24
CA THR A 85 -8.83 1.67 2.60
C THR A 85 -8.32 2.36 1.35
N TYR A 86 -8.07 3.66 1.41
CA TYR A 86 -7.44 4.39 0.31
C TYR A 86 -5.96 4.04 0.11
N SER A 87 -5.32 3.42 1.10
CA SER A 87 -3.88 3.14 1.07
C SER A 87 -3.51 2.02 0.10
N LEU A 88 -4.34 0.96 0.00
CA LEU A 88 -4.00 -0.27 -0.73
C LEU A 88 -5.24 -1.10 -1.13
N ALA A 89 -6.40 -0.49 -1.25
CA ALA A 89 -7.65 -1.24 -1.51
C ALA A 89 -7.60 -2.05 -2.81
N ALA A 90 -6.96 -1.54 -3.86
CA ALA A 90 -6.79 -2.28 -5.10
C ALA A 90 -6.00 -3.58 -4.86
N GLY A 91 -4.90 -3.51 -4.10
CA GLY A 91 -4.14 -4.70 -3.68
C GLY A 91 -4.98 -5.67 -2.84
N GLU A 92 -5.76 -5.19 -1.87
CA GLU A 92 -6.64 -6.04 -1.05
C GLU A 92 -7.70 -6.77 -1.89
N VAL A 93 -8.17 -6.16 -2.97
CA VAL A 93 -9.17 -6.77 -3.86
C VAL A 93 -8.53 -7.75 -4.85
N ILE A 94 -7.39 -7.40 -5.46
CA ILE A 94 -6.80 -8.21 -6.54
C ILE A 94 -5.96 -9.40 -6.03
N LEU A 95 -5.22 -9.24 -4.94
CA LEU A 95 -4.30 -10.29 -4.45
C LEU A 95 -4.97 -11.62 -4.13
N PRO A 96 -6.20 -11.68 -3.56
CA PRO A 96 -6.91 -12.96 -3.40
C PRO A 96 -7.11 -13.73 -4.70
N HIS A 97 -7.29 -13.03 -5.82
CA HIS A 97 -7.47 -13.64 -7.14
C HIS A 97 -6.15 -14.08 -7.79
N VAL A 98 -5.05 -13.40 -7.47
CA VAL A 98 -3.73 -13.66 -8.07
C VAL A 98 -2.88 -14.57 -7.20
N LEU A 99 -2.88 -14.38 -5.88
CA LEU A 99 -2.04 -15.11 -4.92
C LEU A 99 -2.85 -16.01 -3.98
N GLY A 100 -4.18 -16.03 -4.08
CA GLY A 100 -5.06 -16.81 -3.22
C GLY A 100 -5.37 -16.16 -1.86
N SER A 101 -4.66 -15.11 -1.45
CA SER A 101 -4.88 -14.41 -0.18
C SER A 101 -4.39 -12.96 -0.25
N ALA A 102 -5.03 -12.07 0.51
CA ALA A 102 -4.54 -10.72 0.78
C ALA A 102 -3.55 -10.68 1.97
N GLU A 103 -3.33 -11.77 2.68
CA GLU A 103 -2.46 -11.82 3.86
C GLU A 103 -1.00 -11.48 3.53
N PHE A 104 -0.56 -11.65 2.29
CA PHE A 104 0.77 -11.26 1.83
C PHE A 104 1.07 -9.77 1.99
N ILE A 105 0.03 -8.93 2.10
CA ILE A 105 0.19 -7.49 2.40
C ILE A 105 0.65 -7.29 3.85
N TYR A 106 0.22 -8.16 4.75
CA TYR A 106 0.43 -8.04 6.20
C TYR A 106 1.45 -9.05 6.74
N GLY A 107 1.64 -10.16 6.04
CA GLY A 107 2.53 -11.26 6.40
C GLY A 107 3.74 -11.36 5.49
N ALA A 108 4.65 -10.39 5.59
CA ALA A 108 5.88 -10.37 4.80
C ALA A 108 6.85 -11.51 5.18
N THR A 109 7.81 -11.79 4.28
CA THR A 109 8.97 -12.65 4.56
C THR A 109 9.72 -12.15 5.79
N SER A 110 10.13 -13.06 6.67
CA SER A 110 10.84 -12.69 7.90
C SER A 110 12.20 -12.06 7.62
N TRP A 111 12.62 -11.12 8.45
CA TRP A 111 13.96 -10.54 8.37
C TRP A 111 15.05 -11.58 8.50
N GLN A 112 14.82 -12.62 9.30
CA GLN A 112 15.77 -13.71 9.46
C GLN A 112 16.02 -14.44 8.15
N SER A 113 14.98 -14.78 7.38
CA SER A 113 15.11 -15.42 6.07
C SER A 113 15.79 -14.49 5.06
N ILE A 114 15.48 -13.18 5.10
CA ILE A 114 16.15 -12.20 4.23
C ILE A 114 17.65 -12.14 4.54
N ILE A 115 18.03 -12.06 5.81
CA ILE A 115 19.42 -11.94 6.24
C ILE A 115 20.21 -13.21 5.91
N SER A 116 19.60 -14.41 6.11
CA SER A 116 20.31 -15.68 5.91
C SER A 116 20.38 -16.13 4.45
N ASP A 117 19.38 -15.81 3.63
CA ASP A 117 19.20 -16.46 2.34
C ASP A 117 19.15 -15.52 1.14
N CYS A 118 18.89 -14.23 1.34
CA CYS A 118 18.74 -13.29 0.24
C CYS A 118 20.12 -12.83 -0.31
N ASN A 119 20.26 -12.78 -1.63
CA ASN A 119 21.44 -12.20 -2.28
C ASN A 119 21.16 -10.79 -2.79
N LEU A 120 19.95 -10.54 -3.26
CA LEU A 120 19.54 -9.29 -3.87
C LEU A 120 18.17 -8.86 -3.36
N MET A 121 18.05 -7.63 -2.90
CA MET A 121 16.76 -7.02 -2.54
C MET A 121 16.42 -5.89 -3.52
N VAL A 122 15.35 -6.08 -4.28
CA VAL A 122 14.84 -5.10 -5.24
C VAL A 122 13.63 -4.42 -4.64
N ALA A 123 13.71 -3.10 -4.40
CA ALA A 123 12.66 -2.34 -3.74
C ALA A 123 11.99 -1.37 -4.71
N PHE A 124 10.79 -1.70 -5.15
CA PHE A 124 9.91 -0.80 -5.91
C PHE A 124 9.20 0.14 -4.94
N GLY A 125 9.53 1.42 -5.02
CA GLY A 125 9.08 2.47 -4.10
C GLY A 125 9.99 2.62 -2.87
N GLY A 126 11.18 2.01 -2.87
CA GLY A 126 12.18 2.14 -1.82
C GLY A 126 11.85 1.41 -0.52
N LEU A 127 12.64 1.71 0.52
CA LEU A 127 12.52 1.18 1.89
C LEU A 127 12.76 2.31 2.91
N PRO A 128 11.93 3.36 2.91
CA PRO A 128 12.16 4.52 3.74
C PRO A 128 11.92 4.21 5.23
N ILE A 129 12.93 4.40 6.07
CA ILE A 129 12.88 4.12 7.52
C ILE A 129 11.75 4.90 8.21
N LYS A 130 11.45 6.11 7.74
CA LYS A 130 10.34 6.92 8.28
C LYS A 130 9.00 6.20 8.27
N ASN A 131 8.76 5.32 7.28
CA ASN A 131 7.52 4.55 7.17
C ASN A 131 7.49 3.34 8.13
N ALA A 132 8.65 2.90 8.62
CA ALA A 132 8.76 1.79 9.57
C ALA A 132 8.69 2.25 11.03
N ALA A 133 8.54 3.53 11.30
CA ALA A 133 8.45 4.08 12.65
C ALA A 133 7.06 3.87 13.30
N ILE A 134 6.08 3.39 12.54
CA ILE A 134 4.71 3.15 13.01
C ILE A 134 4.34 1.71 12.69
N ALA A 135 3.83 0.99 13.70
CA ALA A 135 3.26 -0.34 13.55
C ALA A 135 1.74 -0.30 13.67
N GLN A 136 1.06 -1.21 12.99
CA GLN A 136 -0.38 -1.39 13.13
C GLN A 136 -0.71 -1.72 14.60
N GLY A 137 -1.74 -1.06 15.14
CA GLY A 137 -2.09 -1.16 16.54
C GLY A 137 -1.19 -0.37 17.49
N GLY A 138 -0.22 0.39 16.98
CA GLY A 138 0.67 1.28 17.75
C GLY A 138 1.67 0.56 18.64
N VAL A 139 1.75 -0.77 18.57
CA VAL A 139 2.64 -1.59 19.41
C VAL A 139 3.57 -2.39 18.49
N GLY A 140 4.86 -2.19 18.63
CA GLY A 140 5.84 -2.92 17.82
C GLY A 140 7.28 -2.62 18.21
N VAL A 141 8.17 -3.52 17.81
CA VAL A 141 9.61 -3.30 17.88
C VAL A 141 10.06 -2.69 16.57
N HIS A 142 10.71 -1.54 16.60
CA HIS A 142 11.23 -0.83 15.43
C HIS A 142 12.48 -1.53 14.86
N ARG A 143 12.30 -2.72 14.29
CA ARG A 143 13.39 -3.57 13.84
C ARG A 143 13.88 -3.30 12.43
N THR A 144 13.07 -2.67 11.59
CA THR A 144 13.37 -2.53 10.15
C THR A 144 14.74 -1.92 9.89
N GLY A 145 15.11 -0.86 10.60
CA GLY A 145 16.39 -0.19 10.40
C GLY A 145 17.59 -1.08 10.71
N SER A 146 17.60 -1.75 11.86
CA SER A 146 18.68 -2.67 12.25
C SER A 146 18.74 -3.88 11.34
N ALA A 147 17.59 -4.46 10.97
CA ALA A 147 17.54 -5.62 10.09
C ALA A 147 18.06 -5.33 8.68
N LEU A 148 17.81 -4.15 8.13
CA LEU A 148 18.38 -3.72 6.85
C LEU A 148 19.92 -3.63 6.91
N LEU A 149 20.48 -3.11 8.01
CA LEU A 149 21.92 -3.05 8.21
C LEU A 149 22.54 -4.44 8.42
N GLU A 150 21.87 -5.31 9.17
CA GLU A 150 22.25 -6.72 9.32
C GLU A 150 22.26 -7.43 7.97
N ALA A 151 21.23 -7.26 7.14
CA ALA A 151 21.17 -7.82 5.79
C ALA A 151 22.32 -7.28 4.91
N LYS A 152 22.60 -5.98 4.97
CA LYS A 152 23.76 -5.39 4.27
C LYS A 152 25.07 -6.03 4.71
N THR A 153 25.25 -6.20 6.02
CA THR A 153 26.44 -6.83 6.60
C THR A 153 26.58 -8.30 6.20
N ALA A 154 25.45 -9.00 6.05
CA ALA A 154 25.40 -10.38 5.55
C ALA A 154 25.67 -10.52 4.06
N GLY A 155 25.84 -9.41 3.33
CA GLY A 155 26.17 -9.40 1.90
C GLY A 155 25.00 -9.21 0.96
N VAL A 156 23.79 -8.91 1.47
CA VAL A 156 22.64 -8.61 0.60
C VAL A 156 22.91 -7.33 -0.18
N GLU A 157 22.78 -7.39 -1.49
CA GLU A 157 22.81 -6.22 -2.37
C GLU A 157 21.42 -5.58 -2.44
N PHE A 158 21.38 -4.24 -2.56
CA PHE A 158 20.13 -3.49 -2.60
C PHE A 158 19.99 -2.71 -3.90
N ILE A 159 18.78 -2.74 -4.48
CA ILE A 159 18.38 -1.89 -5.60
C ILE A 159 17.19 -1.05 -5.15
N ASN A 160 17.34 0.27 -5.24
CA ASN A 160 16.29 1.22 -4.97
C ASN A 160 15.66 1.68 -6.28
N ILE A 161 14.46 1.22 -6.58
CA ILE A 161 13.65 1.66 -7.72
C ILE A 161 12.65 2.69 -7.21
N SER A 162 13.00 3.95 -7.30
CA SER A 162 12.20 5.06 -6.80
C SER A 162 12.62 6.37 -7.50
N PRO A 163 11.70 7.32 -7.72
CA PRO A 163 12.05 8.66 -8.17
C PRO A 163 13.01 9.40 -7.23
N LEU A 164 13.03 9.02 -5.94
CA LEU A 164 13.85 9.64 -4.91
C LEU A 164 14.97 8.71 -4.44
N LYS A 165 16.21 9.15 -4.57
CA LYS A 165 17.36 8.42 -4.07
C LYS A 165 17.31 8.19 -2.55
N SER A 166 16.72 9.13 -1.82
CA SER A 166 16.59 9.11 -0.35
C SER A 166 15.50 8.16 0.18
N ASP A 167 14.77 7.47 -0.68
CA ASP A 167 13.76 6.48 -0.26
C ASP A 167 14.35 5.16 0.23
N ILE A 168 15.66 5.11 0.40
CA ILE A 168 16.38 4.02 1.05
C ILE A 168 17.52 4.59 1.90
N PRO A 169 17.88 3.99 3.05
CA PRO A 169 19.01 4.45 3.84
C PRO A 169 20.32 4.46 3.05
N GLU A 170 21.07 5.54 3.12
CA GLU A 170 22.36 5.69 2.42
C GLU A 170 23.37 4.61 2.83
N ALA A 171 23.35 4.20 4.10
CA ALA A 171 24.21 3.15 4.63
C ALA A 171 24.10 1.81 3.90
N LEU A 172 23.00 1.54 3.19
CA LEU A 172 22.80 0.32 2.40
C LEU A 172 23.58 0.37 1.07
N GLN A 173 24.03 1.54 0.64
CA GLN A 173 24.75 1.74 -0.63
C GLN A 173 24.01 1.09 -1.81
N ALA A 174 22.70 1.29 -1.86
CA ALA A 174 21.86 0.71 -2.87
C ALA A 174 22.18 1.28 -4.27
N ASN A 175 22.10 0.42 -5.27
CA ASN A 175 22.09 0.89 -6.64
C ASN A 175 20.73 1.57 -6.91
N TRP A 176 20.76 2.85 -7.22
CA TRP A 176 19.54 3.64 -7.45
C TRP A 176 19.17 3.68 -8.93
N LEU A 177 17.94 3.31 -9.20
CA LEU A 177 17.30 3.40 -10.50
C LEU A 177 16.08 4.33 -10.36
N ALA A 178 16.05 5.38 -11.16
CA ALA A 178 14.99 6.40 -11.12
C ALA A 178 14.09 6.28 -12.35
N PRO A 179 13.08 5.40 -12.34
CA PRO A 179 12.11 5.36 -13.42
C PRO A 179 11.24 6.61 -13.41
N ARG A 180 10.67 6.94 -14.55
CA ARG A 180 9.58 7.91 -14.63
C ARG A 180 8.46 7.49 -13.66
N PRO A 181 7.92 8.41 -12.84
CA PRO A 181 6.82 8.09 -11.93
C PRO A 181 5.63 7.43 -12.62
N SER A 182 4.98 6.47 -11.94
CA SER A 182 3.84 5.69 -12.45
C SER A 182 4.15 4.78 -13.65
N THR A 183 5.39 4.32 -13.79
CA THR A 183 5.78 3.39 -14.86
C THR A 183 6.42 2.09 -14.36
N ASP A 184 6.31 1.83 -13.06
CA ASP A 184 6.87 0.62 -12.42
C ASP A 184 6.36 -0.65 -13.07
N THR A 185 5.07 -0.72 -13.41
CA THR A 185 4.47 -1.88 -14.06
C THR A 185 5.09 -2.17 -15.43
N ALA A 186 5.35 -1.13 -16.23
CA ALA A 186 6.03 -1.30 -17.52
C ALA A 186 7.45 -1.84 -17.34
N LEU A 187 8.18 -1.36 -16.32
CA LEU A 187 9.49 -1.89 -15.94
C LEU A 187 9.39 -3.36 -15.54
N MET A 188 8.43 -3.73 -14.67
CA MET A 188 8.22 -5.12 -14.23
C MET A 188 7.90 -6.06 -15.39
N ILE A 189 7.06 -5.62 -16.32
CA ILE A 189 6.70 -6.37 -17.53
C ILE A 189 7.93 -6.55 -18.43
N GLY A 190 8.75 -5.50 -18.61
CA GLY A 190 10.00 -5.59 -19.36
C GLY A 190 11.01 -6.55 -18.73
N LEU A 191 11.13 -6.55 -17.39
CA LEU A 191 11.94 -7.54 -16.67
C LEU A 191 11.45 -8.96 -16.90
N ALA A 192 10.13 -9.19 -16.81
CA ALA A 192 9.54 -10.51 -17.07
C ALA A 192 9.76 -10.98 -18.52
N TYR A 193 9.67 -10.06 -19.48
CA TYR A 193 10.02 -10.39 -20.88
C TYR A 193 11.47 -10.85 -21.02
N VAL A 194 12.41 -10.14 -20.41
CA VAL A 194 13.85 -10.49 -20.48
C VAL A 194 14.08 -11.87 -19.85
N LEU A 195 13.50 -12.12 -18.66
CA LEU A 195 13.61 -13.43 -18.01
C LEU A 195 13.11 -14.56 -18.91
N LEU A 196 11.96 -14.36 -19.57
CA LEU A 196 11.40 -15.34 -20.49
C LEU A 196 12.23 -15.51 -21.75
N HIS A 197 12.66 -14.40 -22.35
CA HIS A 197 13.34 -14.40 -23.66
C HIS A 197 14.79 -14.94 -23.58
N GLU A 198 15.44 -14.75 -22.44
CA GLU A 198 16.80 -15.23 -22.20
C GLU A 198 16.84 -16.62 -21.51
N ASP A 199 15.70 -17.31 -21.44
CA ASP A 199 15.55 -18.64 -20.83
C ASP A 199 16.04 -18.69 -19.36
N LEU A 200 15.73 -17.62 -18.61
CA LEU A 200 16.12 -17.47 -17.21
C LEU A 200 14.97 -17.87 -16.25
N VAL A 201 13.90 -18.42 -16.76
CA VAL A 201 12.72 -18.89 -16.00
C VAL A 201 12.84 -20.36 -15.66
N ASP A 202 12.36 -20.74 -14.47
CA ASP A 202 12.19 -22.15 -14.09
C ASP A 202 10.80 -22.64 -14.52
N PHE A 203 10.72 -23.26 -15.69
CA PHE A 203 9.46 -23.78 -16.22
C PHE A 203 8.84 -24.87 -15.33
N THR A 204 9.67 -25.67 -14.63
CA THR A 204 9.17 -26.70 -13.70
C THR A 204 8.45 -26.04 -12.52
N PHE A 205 9.03 -24.96 -11.99
CA PHE A 205 8.38 -24.17 -10.96
C PHE A 205 7.08 -23.52 -11.45
N LEU A 206 7.10 -22.90 -12.63
CA LEU A 206 5.93 -22.24 -13.21
C LEU A 206 4.78 -23.21 -13.45
N ASP A 207 5.05 -24.38 -14.02
CA ASP A 207 4.05 -25.43 -14.28
C ASP A 207 3.43 -25.95 -12.96
N ARG A 208 4.24 -26.08 -11.92
CA ARG A 208 3.79 -26.63 -10.63
C ARG A 208 3.03 -25.63 -9.77
N TYR A 209 3.42 -24.35 -9.78
CA TYR A 209 2.98 -23.38 -8.79
C TYR A 209 2.21 -22.19 -9.37
N THR A 210 2.04 -22.09 -10.68
CA THR A 210 1.31 -20.99 -11.31
C THR A 210 0.20 -21.47 -12.22
N VAL A 211 -0.77 -20.60 -12.47
CA VAL A 211 -1.86 -20.84 -13.42
C VAL A 211 -1.93 -19.66 -14.39
N GLY A 212 -2.02 -19.97 -15.71
CA GLY A 212 -2.19 -18.95 -16.74
C GLY A 212 -0.88 -18.32 -17.22
N PHE A 213 0.27 -18.92 -16.92
CA PHE A 213 1.56 -18.46 -17.42
C PHE A 213 1.63 -18.40 -18.95
N ASP A 214 1.02 -19.34 -19.64
CA ASP A 214 0.91 -19.37 -21.11
C ASP A 214 0.23 -18.11 -21.68
N LYS A 215 -0.82 -17.63 -21.03
CA LYS A 215 -1.52 -16.38 -21.39
C LYS A 215 -0.63 -15.15 -21.13
N PHE A 216 0.06 -15.14 -20.01
CA PHE A 216 1.00 -14.07 -19.69
C PHE A 216 2.18 -14.05 -20.65
N ALA A 217 2.76 -15.21 -20.97
CA ALA A 217 3.83 -15.33 -21.97
C ALA A 217 3.38 -14.88 -23.38
N ALA A 218 2.13 -15.18 -23.76
CA ALA A 218 1.54 -14.69 -25.01
C ALA A 218 1.44 -13.16 -25.04
N TYR A 219 1.07 -12.55 -23.93
CA TYR A 219 1.06 -11.09 -23.76
C TYR A 219 2.47 -10.50 -23.82
N LEU A 220 3.41 -11.04 -23.06
CA LEU A 220 4.81 -10.58 -23.05
C LEU A 220 5.43 -10.61 -24.46
N THR A 221 5.18 -11.68 -25.22
CA THR A 221 5.75 -11.86 -26.57
C THR A 221 4.98 -11.12 -27.66
N GLY A 222 3.92 -10.38 -27.32
CA GLY A 222 3.12 -9.61 -28.25
C GLY A 222 2.14 -10.44 -29.10
N LYS A 223 1.92 -11.72 -28.75
CA LYS A 223 0.97 -12.58 -29.49
C LYS A 223 -0.49 -12.13 -29.33
N THR A 224 -0.79 -11.39 -28.26
CA THR A 224 -2.15 -10.91 -27.97
C THR A 224 -2.47 -9.56 -28.58
N ASP A 225 -1.48 -8.68 -28.73
CA ASP A 225 -1.68 -7.27 -29.13
C ASP A 225 -0.70 -6.77 -30.20
N GLY A 226 0.17 -7.66 -30.73
CA GLY A 226 1.16 -7.32 -31.72
C GLY A 226 2.39 -6.57 -31.20
N ILE A 227 2.48 -6.31 -29.87
CA ILE A 227 3.53 -5.49 -29.27
C ILE A 227 4.35 -6.31 -28.27
N PRO A 228 5.53 -6.84 -28.63
CA PRO A 228 6.42 -7.49 -27.67
C PRO A 228 6.88 -6.52 -26.56
N LYS A 229 6.80 -6.95 -25.32
CA LYS A 229 7.09 -6.12 -24.14
C LYS A 229 8.59 -6.14 -23.80
N THR A 230 9.42 -5.90 -24.80
CA THR A 230 10.89 -5.95 -24.71
C THR A 230 11.47 -4.97 -23.70
N ALA A 231 12.75 -5.13 -23.36
CA ALA A 231 13.46 -4.12 -22.56
C ALA A 231 13.45 -2.73 -23.23
N ASP A 232 13.46 -2.66 -24.56
CA ASP A 232 13.40 -1.41 -25.30
C ASP A 232 12.00 -0.79 -25.26
N TRP A 233 10.93 -1.62 -25.31
CA TRP A 233 9.57 -1.17 -25.05
C TRP A 233 9.43 -0.57 -23.65
N ALA A 234 9.90 -1.26 -22.62
CA ALA A 234 9.84 -0.76 -21.24
C ALA A 234 10.68 0.51 -21.06
N ALA A 235 11.89 0.57 -21.67
CA ALA A 235 12.77 1.72 -21.65
C ALA A 235 12.09 2.99 -22.21
N SER A 236 11.31 2.86 -23.28
CA SER A 236 10.59 3.98 -23.88
C SER A 236 9.49 4.56 -22.97
N ILE A 237 9.03 3.79 -22.00
CA ILE A 237 7.97 4.17 -21.06
C ILE A 237 8.56 4.68 -19.74
N CYS A 238 9.50 3.90 -19.15
CA CYS A 238 10.03 4.17 -17.81
C CYS A 238 11.29 5.04 -17.78
N GLU A 239 11.84 5.40 -18.96
CA GLU A 239 13.03 6.27 -19.11
C GLU A 239 14.32 5.68 -18.50
N LEU A 240 14.34 4.40 -18.18
CA LEU A 240 15.57 3.65 -17.89
C LEU A 240 16.13 3.07 -19.17
N SER A 241 17.45 2.93 -19.28
CA SER A 241 18.03 2.29 -20.47
C SER A 241 17.64 0.81 -20.57
N ALA A 242 17.40 0.33 -21.79
CA ALA A 242 17.11 -1.09 -22.02
C ALA A 242 18.21 -2.02 -21.50
N GLU A 243 19.46 -1.57 -21.53
CA GLU A 243 20.59 -2.32 -20.96
C GLU A 243 20.50 -2.42 -19.44
N THR A 244 20.10 -1.35 -18.74
CA THR A 244 19.83 -1.37 -17.30
C THR A 244 18.76 -2.40 -16.96
N ILE A 245 17.67 -2.45 -17.75
CA ILE A 245 16.56 -3.40 -17.55
C ILE A 245 17.05 -4.84 -17.75
N ARG A 246 17.79 -5.13 -18.84
CA ARG A 246 18.36 -6.46 -19.09
C ARG A 246 19.31 -6.89 -17.96
N ASN A 247 20.20 -6.00 -17.54
CA ASN A 247 21.15 -6.29 -16.47
C ASN A 247 20.45 -6.54 -15.12
N LEU A 248 19.38 -5.81 -14.82
CA LEU A 248 18.58 -6.04 -13.62
C LEU A 248 17.91 -7.42 -13.66
N ALA A 249 17.26 -7.78 -14.77
CA ALA A 249 16.64 -9.09 -14.94
C ALA A 249 17.62 -10.24 -14.74
N ARG A 250 18.79 -10.17 -15.38
CA ARG A 250 19.86 -11.17 -15.24
C ARG A 250 20.38 -11.27 -13.80
N ARG A 251 20.52 -10.13 -13.10
CA ARG A 251 20.92 -10.12 -11.68
C ARG A 251 19.86 -10.77 -10.80
N MET A 252 18.58 -10.51 -11.06
CA MET A 252 17.46 -11.11 -10.31
C MET A 252 17.42 -12.64 -10.47
N ALA A 253 17.75 -13.16 -11.67
CA ALA A 253 17.77 -14.60 -11.94
C ALA A 253 19.00 -15.31 -11.37
N LYS A 254 20.09 -14.59 -11.08
CA LYS A 254 21.38 -15.19 -10.67
C LYS A 254 21.38 -15.78 -9.27
N GLY A 255 20.48 -15.34 -8.41
CA GLY A 255 20.45 -15.77 -7.01
C GLY A 255 19.08 -15.59 -6.36
N ARG A 256 19.03 -15.76 -5.04
CA ARG A 256 17.79 -15.56 -4.29
C ARG A 256 17.47 -14.07 -4.18
N THR A 257 16.44 -13.66 -4.86
CA THR A 257 16.01 -12.27 -4.94
C THR A 257 14.73 -12.05 -4.14
N MET A 258 14.76 -11.09 -3.22
CA MET A 258 13.57 -10.55 -2.56
C MET A 258 13.06 -9.34 -3.33
N ILE A 259 11.79 -9.36 -3.70
CA ILE A 259 11.10 -8.21 -4.30
C ILE A 259 10.20 -7.58 -3.24
N SER A 260 10.43 -6.31 -2.96
CA SER A 260 9.58 -5.49 -2.10
C SER A 260 8.84 -4.47 -2.95
N VAL A 261 7.54 -4.38 -2.76
CA VAL A 261 6.68 -3.45 -3.51
C VAL A 261 5.96 -2.53 -2.54
N SER A 262 6.08 -1.23 -2.77
CA SER A 262 5.36 -0.22 -1.98
C SER A 262 3.85 -0.26 -2.29
N TRP A 263 3.03 -0.02 -1.29
CA TRP A 263 1.57 0.13 -1.48
C TRP A 263 1.20 1.25 -2.45
N SER A 264 2.06 2.23 -2.61
CA SER A 264 1.84 3.33 -3.55
C SER A 264 1.65 2.88 -4.99
N LEU A 265 2.20 1.71 -5.36
CA LEU A 265 2.03 1.13 -6.69
C LEU A 265 0.54 0.95 -7.02
N THR A 266 -0.24 0.35 -6.12
CA THR A 266 -1.67 0.06 -6.33
C THR A 266 -2.58 1.30 -6.34
N ARG A 267 -2.02 2.50 -6.12
CA ARG A 267 -2.76 3.78 -6.13
C ARG A 267 -2.54 4.62 -7.37
N GLN A 268 -1.77 4.13 -8.30
CA GLN A 268 -1.47 4.82 -9.56
C GLN A 268 -2.11 4.09 -10.73
N ASP A 269 -2.27 4.81 -11.83
CA ASP A 269 -2.79 4.26 -13.08
C ASP A 269 -1.87 3.13 -13.57
N HIS A 270 -2.45 2.01 -13.96
CA HIS A 270 -1.75 0.79 -14.35
C HIS A 270 -0.87 0.15 -13.25
N GLY A 271 -1.21 0.37 -11.98
CA GLY A 271 -0.40 -0.12 -10.85
C GLY A 271 -0.97 -1.36 -10.11
N GLU A 272 -2.15 -1.85 -10.50
CA GLU A 272 -2.81 -3.02 -9.91
C GLU A 272 -2.13 -4.34 -10.28
#